data_9b0af56d4fe2002936879f11f624e1ad
#
_entry.id   9b0af56d4fe2002936879f11f624e1ad
#
_cell.length_a   1.000
_cell.length_b   1.000
_cell.length_c   1.000
_cell.angle_alpha   90.00
_cell.angle_beta   90.00
_cell.angle_gamma   90.00
#
_symmetry.space_group_name_H-M   'P 1'
#
loop_
_entity.id
_entity.type
_entity.pdbx_description
1 polymer ?
#
loop_
_entity_poly.entity_id
_entity_poly.type
_entity_poly.pdbx_seq_one_letter_code
_entity_poly.pdbx_strand_id
1 'polypeptide(L)'
;MHEESSQLSKATGLSPYDSLISKYDIDYDSTKIDEVFSVIEKDIIPKYLEIKKISSPYVYKSNISDPKLLDCVKKKLEQLKFDFNRGRIDQSHHPFCGGATNDVRITTRFEDNILESLSALFHETGHGVYEQNRPIQYLYEPLGQSRSLSVHESQSLFFENHIFKSKVYFKTINNIFGNSKDLEKSFLDHYHTVRINPIRVSADEFSYPIHVYIRYKIEKEIFENQIKFDDIKNLWNKNYLDYLSINLTSDTEGILQDIHWYEGIFGYFPTYALGAMIASQIKYNCPLFGIFLENPDAENISNLIVWLNTNIHQKASLYSSDEMLQTISGEVLNSKYYLDHLVDRFVK
;
A
#
# COMPACT_ATOMS: atom_id res chain seq x y z
N MET A 1 24.29 -0.28 -10.81
CA MET A 1 23.61 -1.02 -9.71
C MET A 1 24.51 -2.08 -9.07
N HIS A 2 25.12 -3.04 -9.82
CA HIS A 2 26.03 -4.05 -9.19
C HIS A 2 27.24 -3.40 -8.48
N GLU A 3 27.82 -2.35 -9.05
CA GLU A 3 28.91 -1.61 -8.40
C GLU A 3 28.42 -0.92 -7.12
N GLU A 4 27.27 -0.23 -7.18
CA GLU A 4 26.66 0.41 -6.00
C GLU A 4 26.35 -0.61 -4.91
N SER A 5 25.66 -1.71 -5.23
CA SER A 5 25.33 -2.74 -4.25
C SER A 5 26.58 -3.36 -3.62
N SER A 6 27.64 -3.58 -4.42
CA SER A 6 28.94 -4.07 -3.92
C SER A 6 29.63 -3.09 -2.98
N GLN A 7 29.58 -1.77 -3.27
CA GLN A 7 30.15 -0.75 -2.38
C GLN A 7 29.35 -0.63 -1.08
N LEU A 8 28.02 -0.62 -1.17
CA LEU A 8 27.15 -0.60 -0.01
C LEU A 8 27.35 -1.86 0.86
N SER A 9 27.44 -3.05 0.25
CA SER A 9 27.73 -4.31 0.93
C SER A 9 29.04 -4.24 1.74
N LYS A 10 30.09 -3.67 1.15
CA LYS A 10 31.39 -3.49 1.88
C LYS A 10 31.26 -2.52 3.04
N ALA A 11 30.44 -1.49 2.92
CA ALA A 11 30.27 -0.47 3.95
C ALA A 11 29.36 -0.94 5.10
N THR A 12 28.33 -1.73 4.79
CA THR A 12 27.30 -2.16 5.76
C THR A 12 27.56 -3.55 6.35
N GLY A 13 28.31 -4.40 5.64
CA GLY A 13 28.49 -5.82 5.99
C GLY A 13 27.29 -6.70 5.58
N LEU A 14 26.27 -6.14 4.93
CA LEU A 14 25.10 -6.86 4.42
C LEU A 14 25.41 -7.53 3.06
N SER A 15 24.56 -8.45 2.61
CA SER A 15 24.63 -8.95 1.24
C SER A 15 24.42 -7.81 0.22
N PRO A 16 24.83 -7.96 -1.05
CA PRO A 16 24.58 -6.92 -2.06
C PRO A 16 23.09 -6.55 -2.20
N TYR A 17 22.18 -7.52 -2.14
CA TYR A 17 20.75 -7.24 -2.25
C TYR A 17 20.19 -6.63 -0.96
N ASP A 18 20.56 -7.16 0.20
CA ASP A 18 20.12 -6.60 1.50
C ASP A 18 20.59 -5.15 1.69
N SER A 19 21.77 -4.81 1.16
CA SER A 19 22.25 -3.43 1.20
C SER A 19 21.42 -2.46 0.36
N LEU A 20 20.75 -2.94 -0.70
CA LEU A 20 19.79 -2.15 -1.48
C LEU A 20 18.45 -2.06 -0.76
N ILE A 21 17.95 -3.15 -0.17
CA ILE A 21 16.72 -3.15 0.64
C ILE A 21 16.85 -2.18 1.80
N SER A 22 17.99 -2.17 2.49
CA SER A 22 18.23 -1.31 3.66
C SER A 22 18.13 0.20 3.38
N LYS A 23 18.21 0.63 2.12
CA LYS A 23 17.96 2.02 1.71
C LYS A 23 16.52 2.45 1.95
N TYR A 24 15.58 1.51 1.95
CA TYR A 24 14.14 1.75 2.02
C TYR A 24 13.53 1.16 3.28
N ASP A 25 14.03 0.02 3.73
CA ASP A 25 13.61 -0.65 4.94
C ASP A 25 14.79 -1.27 5.69
N ILE A 26 15.16 -0.65 6.79
CA ILE A 26 16.30 -1.07 7.61
C ILE A 26 15.98 -2.27 8.51
N ASP A 27 14.70 -2.59 8.69
CA ASP A 27 14.25 -3.62 9.63
C ASP A 27 14.13 -5.02 8.98
N TYR A 28 14.12 -5.06 7.64
CA TYR A 28 13.92 -6.29 6.86
C TYR A 28 15.09 -6.55 5.92
N ASP A 29 15.59 -7.76 5.97
CA ASP A 29 16.52 -8.34 5.00
C ASP A 29 15.80 -9.37 4.11
N SER A 30 16.48 -9.88 3.10
CA SER A 30 15.90 -10.88 2.18
C SER A 30 15.49 -12.17 2.88
N THR A 31 16.14 -12.56 3.98
CA THR A 31 15.76 -13.74 4.76
C THR A 31 14.40 -13.56 5.44
N LYS A 32 14.22 -12.45 6.16
CA LYS A 32 12.92 -12.12 6.78
C LYS A 32 11.82 -11.93 5.74
N ILE A 33 12.14 -11.29 4.62
CA ILE A 33 11.19 -11.10 3.51
C ILE A 33 10.77 -12.44 2.93
N ASP A 34 11.69 -13.38 2.71
CA ASP A 34 11.37 -14.74 2.24
C ASP A 34 10.40 -15.46 3.19
N GLU A 35 10.63 -15.34 4.51
CA GLU A 35 9.75 -15.94 5.52
C GLU A 35 8.32 -15.39 5.40
N VAL A 36 8.14 -14.06 5.43
CA VAL A 36 6.79 -13.46 5.38
C VAL A 36 6.16 -13.58 4.00
N PHE A 37 6.94 -13.55 2.92
CA PHE A 37 6.43 -13.72 1.55
C PHE A 37 6.13 -15.17 1.20
N SER A 38 6.53 -16.14 2.03
CA SER A 38 6.16 -17.53 1.82
C SER A 38 4.64 -17.74 1.74
N VAL A 39 3.84 -16.89 2.42
CA VAL A 39 2.37 -16.91 2.32
C VAL A 39 1.88 -16.57 0.92
N ILE A 40 2.60 -15.71 0.18
CA ILE A 40 2.22 -15.34 -1.20
C ILE A 40 2.29 -16.58 -2.07
N GLU A 41 3.39 -17.31 -2.01
CA GLU A 41 3.60 -18.49 -2.84
C GLU A 41 2.72 -19.67 -2.43
N LYS A 42 2.59 -19.93 -1.12
CA LYS A 42 1.89 -21.12 -0.61
C LYS A 42 0.37 -20.99 -0.56
N ASP A 43 -0.14 -19.79 -0.31
CA ASP A 43 -1.56 -19.57 0.00
C ASP A 43 -2.22 -18.58 -0.97
N ILE A 44 -1.60 -17.42 -1.26
CA ILE A 44 -2.24 -16.37 -2.05
C ILE A 44 -2.28 -16.78 -3.53
N ILE A 45 -1.17 -17.22 -4.12
CA ILE A 45 -1.12 -17.61 -5.54
C ILE A 45 -2.10 -18.76 -5.84
N PRO A 46 -2.13 -19.87 -5.12
CA PRO A 46 -3.11 -20.93 -5.36
C PRO A 46 -4.56 -20.43 -5.28
N LYS A 47 -4.87 -19.62 -4.27
CA LYS A 47 -6.22 -19.07 -4.12
C LYS A 47 -6.57 -18.08 -5.21
N TYR A 48 -5.65 -17.21 -5.62
CA TYR A 48 -5.83 -16.33 -6.77
C TYR A 48 -6.16 -17.11 -8.04
N LEU A 49 -5.42 -18.17 -8.34
CA LEU A 49 -5.64 -19.01 -9.53
C LEU A 49 -7.02 -19.67 -9.54
N GLU A 50 -7.58 -19.96 -8.36
CA GLU A 50 -8.93 -20.50 -8.19
C GLU A 50 -10.03 -19.46 -8.46
N ILE A 51 -9.89 -18.22 -7.91
CA ILE A 51 -10.99 -17.25 -7.83
C ILE A 51 -10.94 -16.12 -8.87
N LYS A 52 -9.82 -15.98 -9.61
CA LYS A 52 -9.64 -14.89 -10.59
C LYS A 52 -10.68 -14.93 -11.69
N LYS A 53 -11.12 -13.75 -12.15
CA LYS A 53 -12.08 -13.57 -13.24
C LYS A 53 -11.47 -12.83 -14.43
N ILE A 54 -11.93 -13.18 -15.63
CA ILE A 54 -11.61 -12.48 -16.87
C ILE A 54 -12.78 -11.54 -17.18
N SER A 55 -12.76 -10.35 -16.61
CA SER A 55 -13.80 -9.33 -16.84
C SER A 55 -13.27 -7.95 -16.49
N SER A 56 -13.77 -6.92 -17.18
CA SER A 56 -13.54 -5.53 -16.77
C SER A 56 -14.52 -5.15 -15.67
N PRO A 57 -14.11 -4.28 -14.70
CA PRO A 57 -15.03 -3.80 -13.68
C PRO A 57 -16.10 -2.87 -14.27
N TYR A 58 -17.27 -2.88 -13.66
CA TYR A 58 -18.27 -1.85 -13.93
C TYR A 58 -17.78 -0.50 -13.37
N VAL A 59 -17.73 0.52 -14.21
CA VAL A 59 -17.25 1.86 -13.83
C VAL A 59 -18.40 2.85 -13.73
N TYR A 60 -18.60 3.41 -12.54
CA TYR A 60 -19.45 4.56 -12.32
C TYR A 60 -18.67 5.83 -12.67
N LYS A 61 -19.11 6.53 -13.72
CA LYS A 61 -18.44 7.75 -14.20
C LYS A 61 -18.92 8.95 -13.41
N SER A 62 -18.01 9.58 -12.71
CA SER A 62 -18.17 10.86 -12.03
C SER A 62 -16.78 11.45 -11.79
N ASN A 63 -16.70 12.76 -11.62
CA ASN A 63 -15.43 13.45 -11.47
C ASN A 63 -15.41 14.29 -10.20
N ILE A 64 -14.36 14.19 -9.42
CA ILE A 64 -14.16 14.91 -8.15
C ILE A 64 -13.86 16.41 -8.36
N SER A 65 -13.66 16.87 -9.59
CA SER A 65 -13.40 18.29 -9.91
C SER A 65 -14.58 19.21 -9.65
N ASP A 66 -15.81 18.70 -9.46
CA ASP A 66 -16.93 19.49 -8.98
C ASP A 66 -16.58 20.09 -7.60
N PRO A 67 -16.54 21.43 -7.46
CA PRO A 67 -16.15 22.08 -6.21
C PRO A 67 -16.98 21.68 -4.99
N LYS A 68 -18.27 21.40 -5.18
CA LYS A 68 -19.17 20.98 -4.09
C LYS A 68 -18.82 19.55 -3.64
N LEU A 69 -18.56 18.67 -4.61
CA LEU A 69 -18.15 17.30 -4.33
C LEU A 69 -16.80 17.27 -3.62
N LEU A 70 -15.83 18.03 -4.14
CA LEU A 70 -14.51 18.14 -3.53
C LEU A 70 -14.57 18.67 -2.09
N ASP A 71 -15.44 19.68 -1.82
CA ASP A 71 -15.65 20.18 -0.45
C ASP A 71 -16.23 19.10 0.48
N CYS A 72 -17.20 18.32 0.00
CA CYS A 72 -17.73 17.19 0.77
C CYS A 72 -16.67 16.13 1.08
N VAL A 73 -15.81 15.82 0.10
CA VAL A 73 -14.72 14.88 0.29
C VAL A 73 -13.69 15.44 1.27
N LYS A 74 -13.29 16.71 1.17
CA LYS A 74 -12.39 17.37 2.14
C LYS A 74 -12.89 17.22 3.58
N LYS A 75 -14.20 17.42 3.83
CA LYS A 75 -14.81 17.19 5.15
C LYS A 75 -14.65 15.76 5.65
N LYS A 76 -14.65 14.76 4.75
CA LYS A 76 -14.35 13.37 5.13
C LYS A 76 -12.88 13.19 5.54
N LEU A 77 -11.95 13.86 4.85
CA LEU A 77 -10.53 13.82 5.23
C LEU A 77 -10.26 14.55 6.55
N GLU A 78 -10.96 15.66 6.84
CA GLU A 78 -10.92 16.31 8.15
C GLU A 78 -11.42 15.39 9.27
N GLN A 79 -12.48 14.60 9.03
CA GLN A 79 -12.92 13.57 9.98
C GLN A 79 -11.83 12.52 10.24
N LEU A 80 -11.02 12.20 9.22
CA LEU A 80 -9.84 11.34 9.31
C LEU A 80 -8.59 12.09 9.85
N LYS A 81 -8.77 13.29 10.40
CA LYS A 81 -7.73 14.11 11.02
C LYS A 81 -6.65 14.66 10.09
N PHE A 82 -6.89 14.72 8.78
CA PHE A 82 -6.02 15.53 7.92
C PHE A 82 -6.25 17.02 8.22
N ASP A 83 -5.20 17.70 8.65
CA ASP A 83 -5.24 19.12 9.04
C ASP A 83 -4.94 20.02 7.83
N PHE A 84 -5.96 20.64 7.26
CA PHE A 84 -5.82 21.57 6.15
C PHE A 84 -5.14 22.90 6.50
N ASN A 85 -4.92 23.21 7.78
CA ASN A 85 -4.07 24.36 8.18
C ASN A 85 -2.58 24.05 8.00
N ARG A 86 -2.21 22.76 7.92
CA ARG A 86 -0.83 22.26 7.73
C ARG A 86 -0.72 21.38 6.52
N GLY A 87 -1.64 21.50 5.57
CA GLY A 87 -1.61 20.69 4.35
C GLY A 87 -2.62 21.12 3.32
N ARG A 88 -2.51 20.57 2.13
CA ARG A 88 -3.40 20.86 0.99
C ARG A 88 -3.51 19.67 0.05
N ILE A 89 -4.56 19.70 -0.77
CA ILE A 89 -4.78 18.75 -1.87
C ILE A 89 -4.59 19.49 -3.18
N ASP A 90 -3.77 18.93 -4.07
CA ASP A 90 -3.56 19.40 -5.42
C ASP A 90 -3.88 18.32 -6.46
N GLN A 91 -4.07 18.72 -7.71
CA GLN A 91 -4.22 17.79 -8.82
C GLN A 91 -2.85 17.44 -9.41
N SER A 92 -2.62 16.14 -9.68
CA SER A 92 -1.42 15.65 -10.35
C SER A 92 -1.74 14.43 -11.23
N HIS A 93 -0.92 14.15 -12.23
CA HIS A 93 -1.02 12.92 -13.02
C HIS A 93 -0.65 11.68 -12.21
N HIS A 94 0.28 11.82 -11.27
CA HIS A 94 0.66 10.76 -10.33
C HIS A 94 0.37 11.24 -8.92
N PRO A 95 -0.54 10.56 -8.19
CA PRO A 95 -0.76 10.82 -6.77
C PRO A 95 0.53 10.68 -5.99
N PHE A 96 0.77 11.57 -5.05
CA PHE A 96 1.88 11.48 -4.11
C PHE A 96 1.60 12.30 -2.85
N CYS A 97 2.26 11.94 -1.76
CA CYS A 97 2.38 12.73 -0.55
C CYS A 97 3.80 13.28 -0.42
N GLY A 98 3.95 14.56 -0.11
CA GLY A 98 5.24 15.22 0.07
C GLY A 98 5.15 16.45 0.95
N GLY A 99 6.25 17.17 1.07
CA GLY A 99 6.36 18.36 1.89
C GLY A 99 7.05 18.11 3.23
N ALA A 100 6.60 18.77 4.28
CA ALA A 100 7.15 18.64 5.62
C ALA A 100 6.01 18.50 6.63
N THR A 101 6.30 18.07 7.85
CA THR A 101 5.30 17.84 8.91
C THR A 101 4.34 19.02 9.14
N ASN A 102 4.78 20.24 8.88
CA ASN A 102 3.96 21.46 9.03
C ASN A 102 3.40 21.98 7.69
N ASP A 103 3.71 21.35 6.55
CA ASP A 103 3.20 21.68 5.22
C ASP A 103 3.14 20.41 4.37
N VAL A 104 2.20 19.54 4.68
CA VAL A 104 2.00 18.26 3.99
C VAL A 104 1.14 18.48 2.76
N ARG A 105 1.64 18.08 1.59
CA ARG A 105 0.97 18.24 0.31
C ARG A 105 0.65 16.88 -0.27
N ILE A 106 -0.64 16.60 -0.42
CA ILE A 106 -1.12 15.39 -1.09
C ILE A 106 -1.69 15.73 -2.44
N THR A 107 -1.54 14.84 -3.40
CA THR A 107 -2.10 15.03 -4.73
C THR A 107 -2.99 13.86 -5.11
N THR A 108 -3.95 14.11 -6.00
CA THR A 108 -4.78 13.05 -6.59
C THR A 108 -5.06 13.34 -8.05
N ARG A 109 -5.51 12.33 -8.78
CA ARG A 109 -6.00 12.47 -10.15
C ARG A 109 -7.49 12.80 -10.13
N PHE A 110 -7.92 13.73 -10.97
CA PHE A 110 -9.33 14.03 -11.20
C PHE A 110 -9.78 13.36 -12.48
N GLU A 111 -10.05 12.07 -12.38
CA GLU A 111 -10.46 11.22 -13.49
C GLU A 111 -11.96 10.94 -13.45
N ASP A 112 -12.52 10.47 -14.59
CA ASP A 112 -13.91 10.09 -14.69
C ASP A 112 -14.28 8.87 -13.84
N ASN A 113 -13.30 8.04 -13.49
CA ASN A 113 -13.49 6.98 -12.51
C ASN A 113 -13.31 7.55 -11.09
N ILE A 114 -14.41 7.96 -10.49
CA ILE A 114 -14.41 8.57 -9.15
C ILE A 114 -13.83 7.64 -8.06
N LEU A 115 -13.99 6.32 -8.21
CA LEU A 115 -13.50 5.36 -7.22
C LEU A 115 -11.97 5.32 -7.20
N GLU A 116 -11.31 5.39 -8.37
CA GLU A 116 -9.85 5.45 -8.44
C GLU A 116 -9.31 6.77 -7.86
N SER A 117 -9.97 7.90 -8.19
CA SER A 117 -9.60 9.21 -7.62
C SER A 117 -9.75 9.23 -6.09
N LEU A 118 -10.83 8.64 -5.56
CA LEU A 118 -11.06 8.56 -4.12
C LEU A 118 -10.08 7.57 -3.45
N SER A 119 -9.85 6.40 -4.04
CA SER A 119 -8.90 5.41 -3.51
C SER A 119 -7.49 6.03 -3.36
N ALA A 120 -7.01 6.67 -4.43
CA ALA A 120 -5.74 7.38 -4.41
C ALA A 120 -5.71 8.50 -3.36
N LEU A 121 -6.79 9.27 -3.24
CA LEU A 121 -6.87 10.35 -2.27
C LEU A 121 -6.85 9.86 -0.82
N PHE A 122 -7.54 8.75 -0.52
CA PHE A 122 -7.50 8.13 0.81
C PHE A 122 -6.13 7.53 1.10
N HIS A 123 -5.48 6.93 0.11
CA HIS A 123 -4.10 6.46 0.20
C HIS A 123 -3.15 7.59 0.61
N GLU A 124 -3.13 8.69 -0.17
CA GLU A 124 -2.27 9.85 0.12
C GLU A 124 -2.64 10.53 1.44
N THR A 125 -3.92 10.49 1.83
CA THR A 125 -4.35 10.99 3.14
C THR A 125 -3.75 10.18 4.29
N GLY A 126 -3.63 8.85 4.14
CA GLY A 126 -2.98 8.01 5.15
C GLY A 126 -1.51 8.39 5.36
N HIS A 127 -0.77 8.58 4.26
CA HIS A 127 0.58 9.14 4.31
C HIS A 127 0.59 10.52 4.97
N GLY A 128 -0.34 11.40 4.55
CA GLY A 128 -0.39 12.78 5.03
C GLY A 128 -0.70 12.89 6.52
N VAL A 129 -1.65 12.09 7.02
CA VAL A 129 -1.98 12.05 8.46
C VAL A 129 -0.80 11.52 9.27
N TYR A 130 -0.08 10.51 8.77
CA TYR A 130 1.17 10.06 9.41
C TYR A 130 2.19 11.19 9.48
N GLU A 131 2.50 11.83 8.36
CA GLU A 131 3.47 12.94 8.29
C GLU A 131 3.10 14.10 9.21
N GLN A 132 1.83 14.51 9.27
CA GLN A 132 1.36 15.59 10.14
C GLN A 132 1.46 15.28 11.63
N ASN A 133 1.52 14.01 12.01
CA ASN A 133 1.49 13.57 13.41
C ASN A 133 2.82 12.98 13.89
N ARG A 134 3.89 13.05 13.10
CA ARG A 134 5.24 12.71 13.57
C ARG A 134 5.67 13.64 14.73
N PRO A 135 6.52 13.16 15.67
CA PRO A 135 6.84 13.90 16.89
C PRO A 135 7.59 15.20 16.60
N ILE A 136 6.92 16.32 16.89
CA ILE A 136 7.43 17.68 16.58
C ILE A 136 8.73 17.99 17.30
N GLN A 137 8.94 17.43 18.50
CA GLN A 137 10.15 17.62 19.29
C GLN A 137 11.41 17.04 18.62
N TYR A 138 11.24 16.09 17.67
CA TYR A 138 12.34 15.44 16.93
C TYR A 138 12.32 15.79 15.44
N LEU A 139 11.62 16.84 15.03
CA LEU A 139 11.32 17.16 13.62
C LEU A 139 12.56 17.16 12.72
N TYR A 140 13.69 17.64 13.23
CA TYR A 140 14.96 17.77 12.50
C TYR A 140 15.98 16.69 12.89
N GLU A 141 15.57 15.68 13.63
CA GLU A 141 16.42 14.59 14.08
C GLU A 141 16.04 13.28 13.39
N PRO A 142 16.96 12.30 13.26
CA PRO A 142 16.66 10.99 12.72
C PRO A 142 15.49 10.29 13.42
N LEU A 143 15.34 10.50 14.73
CA LEU A 143 14.24 9.93 15.53
C LEU A 143 12.86 10.44 15.13
N GLY A 144 12.77 11.63 14.54
CA GLY A 144 11.52 12.22 14.08
C GLY A 144 11.16 11.83 12.64
N GLN A 145 12.02 11.13 11.92
CA GLN A 145 11.69 10.64 10.58
C GLN A 145 10.75 9.43 10.64
N SER A 146 10.04 9.15 9.55
CA SER A 146 9.29 7.90 9.42
C SER A 146 10.23 6.70 9.55
N ARG A 147 9.76 5.60 10.19
CA ARG A 147 10.63 4.46 10.48
C ARG A 147 11.21 3.80 9.23
N SER A 148 10.33 3.51 8.28
CA SER A 148 10.70 2.84 7.03
C SER A 148 9.64 3.12 5.99
N LEU A 149 9.90 2.78 4.72
CA LEU A 149 8.88 2.89 3.69
C LEU A 149 7.75 1.88 3.87
N SER A 150 8.01 0.69 4.42
CA SER A 150 6.95 -0.28 4.71
C SER A 150 5.99 0.20 5.81
N VAL A 151 6.51 0.82 6.88
CA VAL A 151 5.67 1.44 7.92
C VAL A 151 4.91 2.63 7.35
N HIS A 152 5.55 3.47 6.54
CA HIS A 152 4.91 4.62 5.89
C HIS A 152 3.77 4.18 4.95
N GLU A 153 4.02 3.17 4.11
CA GLU A 153 3.04 2.57 3.21
C GLU A 153 1.92 1.85 3.98
N SER A 154 2.21 1.29 5.16
CA SER A 154 1.17 0.67 5.97
C SER A 154 0.08 1.66 6.41
N GLN A 155 0.41 2.95 6.59
CA GLN A 155 -0.55 3.97 6.97
C GLN A 155 -1.43 4.38 5.78
N SER A 156 -0.86 4.51 4.58
CA SER A 156 -1.62 4.76 3.35
C SER A 156 -2.58 3.60 3.06
N LEU A 157 -2.08 2.36 3.12
CA LEU A 157 -2.89 1.16 2.87
C LEU A 157 -3.93 0.92 3.97
N PHE A 158 -3.67 1.32 5.21
CA PHE A 158 -4.68 1.27 6.26
C PHE A 158 -5.88 2.18 5.92
N PHE A 159 -5.62 3.42 5.48
CA PHE A 159 -6.67 4.35 5.08
C PHE A 159 -7.37 3.91 3.80
N GLU A 160 -6.64 3.47 2.81
CA GLU A 160 -7.19 3.01 1.53
C GLU A 160 -7.95 1.68 1.69
N ASN A 161 -7.25 0.63 2.14
CA ASN A 161 -7.79 -0.72 2.10
C ASN A 161 -8.73 -1.00 3.29
N HIS A 162 -8.40 -0.54 4.50
CA HIS A 162 -9.19 -0.92 5.67
C HIS A 162 -10.25 0.11 6.04
N ILE A 163 -10.07 1.39 5.74
CA ILE A 163 -11.11 2.41 5.95
C ILE A 163 -11.94 2.59 4.68
N PHE A 164 -11.38 3.17 3.60
CA PHE A 164 -12.14 3.53 2.40
C PHE A 164 -12.81 2.34 1.74
N LYS A 165 -12.08 1.26 1.49
CA LYS A 165 -12.60 0.04 0.84
C LYS A 165 -13.44 -0.85 1.76
N SER A 166 -13.72 -0.44 3.03
CA SER A 166 -14.70 -1.15 3.85
C SER A 166 -16.12 -0.81 3.40
N LYS A 167 -16.98 -1.84 3.25
CA LYS A 167 -18.39 -1.67 2.85
C LYS A 167 -19.14 -0.71 3.78
N VAL A 168 -18.81 -0.71 5.06
CA VAL A 168 -19.49 0.11 6.08
C VAL A 168 -19.11 1.58 5.93
N TYR A 169 -17.82 1.91 5.83
CA TYR A 169 -17.38 3.28 5.63
C TYR A 169 -17.77 3.82 4.27
N PHE A 170 -17.69 2.99 3.22
CA PHE A 170 -18.09 3.40 1.87
C PHE A 170 -19.54 3.88 1.79
N LYS A 171 -20.47 3.34 2.60
CA LYS A 171 -21.83 3.88 2.69
C LYS A 171 -21.83 5.37 3.08
N THR A 172 -20.93 5.80 3.96
CA THR A 172 -20.81 7.22 4.35
C THR A 172 -20.27 8.09 3.21
N ILE A 173 -19.46 7.52 2.33
CA ILE A 173 -19.00 8.17 1.10
C ILE A 173 -20.14 8.22 0.07
N ASN A 174 -20.87 7.11 -0.12
CA ASN A 174 -21.97 7.04 -1.07
C ASN A 174 -23.13 8.01 -0.71
N ASN A 175 -23.29 8.39 0.55
CA ASN A 175 -24.23 9.43 0.95
C ASN A 175 -23.96 10.79 0.27
N ILE A 176 -22.69 11.12 -0.02
CA ILE A 176 -22.31 12.33 -0.77
C ILE A 176 -22.88 12.30 -2.19
N PHE A 177 -23.05 11.10 -2.76
CA PHE A 177 -23.59 10.84 -4.09
C PHE A 177 -25.10 10.49 -4.08
N GLY A 178 -25.82 10.83 -3.02
CA GLY A 178 -27.25 10.57 -2.90
C GLY A 178 -27.60 9.08 -2.75
N ASN A 179 -26.74 8.26 -2.20
CA ASN A 179 -26.91 6.82 -2.06
C ASN A 179 -27.09 6.09 -3.41
N SER A 180 -26.25 6.42 -4.37
CA SER A 180 -26.31 5.85 -5.72
C SER A 180 -26.07 4.33 -5.70
N LYS A 181 -27.06 3.57 -6.21
CA LYS A 181 -26.94 2.11 -6.38
C LYS A 181 -25.89 1.74 -7.44
N ASP A 182 -25.74 2.57 -8.46
CA ASP A 182 -24.75 2.34 -9.52
C ASP A 182 -23.32 2.55 -8.98
N LEU A 183 -23.12 3.54 -8.12
CA LEU A 183 -21.83 3.75 -7.45
C LEU A 183 -21.52 2.60 -6.49
N GLU A 184 -22.51 2.13 -5.71
CA GLU A 184 -22.35 0.98 -4.82
C GLU A 184 -22.01 -0.31 -5.61
N LYS A 185 -22.71 -0.54 -6.74
CA LYS A 185 -22.38 -1.65 -7.63
C LYS A 185 -20.97 -1.55 -8.19
N SER A 186 -20.57 -0.37 -8.65
CA SER A 186 -19.22 -0.11 -9.14
C SER A 186 -18.18 -0.37 -8.06
N PHE A 187 -18.41 0.07 -6.83
CA PHE A 187 -17.54 -0.14 -5.69
C PHE A 187 -17.33 -1.63 -5.37
N LEU A 188 -18.42 -2.39 -5.26
CA LEU A 188 -18.36 -3.82 -4.98
C LEU A 188 -17.66 -4.58 -6.12
N ASP A 189 -17.96 -4.21 -7.36
CA ASP A 189 -17.35 -4.83 -8.52
C ASP A 189 -15.86 -4.48 -8.64
N HIS A 190 -15.46 -3.27 -8.27
CA HIS A 190 -14.07 -2.81 -8.37
C HIS A 190 -13.18 -3.36 -7.24
N TYR A 191 -13.65 -3.31 -5.99
CA TYR A 191 -12.81 -3.57 -4.81
C TYR A 191 -13.10 -4.90 -4.08
N HIS A 192 -14.08 -5.67 -4.53
CA HIS A 192 -14.43 -6.96 -3.95
C HIS A 192 -14.48 -8.09 -4.99
N THR A 193 -13.77 -7.95 -6.11
CA THR A 193 -13.67 -8.98 -7.14
C THR A 193 -12.23 -9.09 -7.61
N VAL A 194 -11.71 -10.31 -7.61
CA VAL A 194 -10.36 -10.62 -8.10
C VAL A 194 -10.36 -10.74 -9.62
N ARG A 195 -9.47 -10.02 -10.30
CA ARG A 195 -9.39 -10.00 -11.77
C ARG A 195 -7.98 -10.22 -12.28
N ILE A 196 -7.91 -10.75 -13.47
CA ILE A 196 -6.65 -10.85 -14.21
C ILE A 196 -6.30 -9.45 -14.74
N ASN A 197 -5.15 -8.92 -14.32
CA ASN A 197 -4.59 -7.67 -14.83
C ASN A 197 -3.07 -7.81 -14.97
N PRO A 198 -2.48 -7.50 -16.15
CA PRO A 198 -1.03 -7.55 -16.34
C PRO A 198 -0.31 -6.38 -15.67
N ILE A 199 -1.00 -5.26 -15.40
CA ILE A 199 -0.40 -4.03 -14.91
C ILE A 199 -0.49 -3.94 -13.39
N ARG A 200 0.64 -3.89 -12.70
CA ARG A 200 0.74 -3.86 -11.23
C ARG A 200 -0.09 -2.74 -10.59
N VAL A 201 0.05 -1.52 -11.10
CA VAL A 201 -0.65 -0.35 -10.53
C VAL A 201 -2.17 -0.39 -10.72
N SER A 202 -2.67 -1.26 -11.59
CA SER A 202 -4.09 -1.49 -11.83
C SER A 202 -4.56 -2.85 -11.29
N ALA A 203 -3.70 -3.58 -10.58
CA ALA A 203 -4.04 -4.86 -9.97
C ALA A 203 -4.99 -4.66 -8.78
N ASP A 204 -5.89 -5.62 -8.59
CA ASP A 204 -6.71 -5.67 -7.38
C ASP A 204 -5.84 -6.03 -6.14
N GLU A 205 -6.39 -5.77 -4.96
CA GLU A 205 -5.66 -5.97 -3.69
C GLU A 205 -5.23 -7.43 -3.46
N PHE A 206 -5.96 -8.41 -4.03
CA PHE A 206 -5.61 -9.82 -3.89
C PHE A 206 -4.41 -10.21 -4.76
N SER A 207 -4.37 -9.71 -6.00
CA SER A 207 -3.29 -10.01 -6.97
C SER A 207 -2.07 -9.12 -6.79
N TYR A 208 -2.21 -7.93 -6.19
CA TYR A 208 -1.12 -6.97 -6.01
C TYR A 208 0.16 -7.56 -5.35
N PRO A 209 0.08 -8.32 -4.24
CA PRO A 209 1.27 -8.92 -3.63
C PRO A 209 1.96 -9.92 -4.54
N ILE A 210 1.25 -10.57 -5.47
CA ILE A 210 1.86 -11.48 -6.45
C ILE A 210 2.73 -10.69 -7.43
N HIS A 211 2.26 -9.52 -7.89
CA HIS A 211 3.06 -8.62 -8.73
C HIS A 211 4.33 -8.14 -8.01
N VAL A 212 4.24 -7.80 -6.72
CA VAL A 212 5.39 -7.41 -5.90
C VAL A 212 6.36 -8.59 -5.75
N TYR A 213 5.86 -9.78 -5.45
CA TYR A 213 6.64 -10.99 -5.28
C TYR A 213 7.44 -11.36 -6.54
N ILE A 214 6.85 -11.23 -7.72
CA ILE A 214 7.55 -11.45 -9.00
C ILE A 214 8.78 -10.54 -9.11
N ARG A 215 8.63 -9.26 -8.79
CA ARG A 215 9.73 -8.28 -8.87
C ARG A 215 10.82 -8.58 -7.85
N TYR A 216 10.42 -8.88 -6.63
CA TYR A 216 11.34 -9.28 -5.55
C TYR A 216 12.17 -10.51 -5.95
N LYS A 217 11.53 -11.56 -6.48
CA LYS A 217 12.26 -12.77 -6.95
C LYS A 217 13.25 -12.44 -8.07
N ILE A 218 12.86 -11.58 -9.02
CA ILE A 218 13.75 -11.19 -10.11
C ILE A 218 14.94 -10.37 -9.58
N GLU A 219 14.71 -9.44 -8.66
CA GLU A 219 15.79 -8.66 -8.04
C GLU A 219 16.79 -9.57 -7.29
N LYS A 220 16.30 -10.57 -6.54
CA LYS A 220 17.17 -11.57 -5.93
C LYS A 220 18.02 -12.30 -6.96
N GLU A 221 17.45 -12.77 -8.06
CA GLU A 221 18.19 -13.43 -9.13
C GLU A 221 19.27 -12.51 -9.74
N ILE A 222 18.97 -11.20 -9.89
CA ILE A 222 19.93 -10.22 -10.42
C ILE A 222 21.13 -10.05 -9.46
N PHE A 223 20.91 -9.88 -8.16
CA PHE A 223 21.95 -9.47 -7.22
C PHE A 223 22.63 -10.63 -6.49
N GLU A 224 21.92 -11.74 -6.26
CA GLU A 224 22.48 -12.92 -5.60
C GLU A 224 23.01 -13.96 -6.61
N ASN A 225 22.24 -14.26 -7.65
CA ASN A 225 22.58 -15.29 -8.64
C ASN A 225 23.20 -14.75 -9.92
N GLN A 226 23.28 -13.41 -10.06
CA GLN A 226 23.92 -12.71 -11.18
C GLN A 226 23.42 -13.18 -12.56
N ILE A 227 22.11 -13.34 -12.71
CA ILE A 227 21.53 -13.72 -14.01
C ILE A 227 21.93 -12.72 -15.09
N LYS A 228 22.04 -13.23 -16.33
CA LYS A 228 22.35 -12.35 -17.47
C LYS A 228 21.19 -11.40 -17.75
N PHE A 229 21.53 -10.18 -18.14
CA PHE A 229 20.53 -9.15 -18.47
C PHE A 229 19.50 -9.64 -19.49
N ASP A 230 19.94 -10.37 -20.52
CA ASP A 230 19.07 -10.91 -21.57
C ASP A 230 18.05 -11.96 -21.04
N ASP A 231 18.33 -12.58 -19.90
CA ASP A 231 17.45 -13.60 -19.32
C ASP A 231 16.35 -12.99 -18.42
N ILE A 232 16.48 -11.72 -18.02
CA ILE A 232 15.53 -11.05 -17.11
C ILE A 232 14.11 -11.03 -17.72
N LYS A 233 13.99 -10.69 -19.01
CA LYS A 233 12.70 -10.67 -19.70
C LYS A 233 12.05 -12.06 -19.76
N ASN A 234 12.83 -13.10 -19.99
CA ASN A 234 12.33 -14.49 -20.02
C ASN A 234 11.85 -14.92 -18.65
N LEU A 235 12.60 -14.59 -17.59
CA LEU A 235 12.21 -14.87 -16.21
C LEU A 235 10.95 -14.10 -15.82
N TRP A 236 10.83 -12.82 -16.22
CA TRP A 236 9.63 -12.03 -16.03
C TRP A 236 8.40 -12.69 -16.65
N ASN A 237 8.46 -13.01 -17.94
CA ASN A 237 7.37 -13.63 -18.67
C ASN A 237 6.97 -15.00 -18.07
N LYS A 238 7.97 -15.79 -17.67
CA LYS A 238 7.74 -17.07 -17.00
C LYS A 238 6.99 -16.89 -15.68
N ASN A 239 7.42 -15.95 -14.82
CA ASN A 239 6.78 -15.71 -13.53
C ASN A 239 5.34 -15.20 -13.70
N TYR A 240 5.08 -14.35 -14.71
CA TYR A 240 3.72 -13.90 -15.03
C TYR A 240 2.81 -15.03 -15.45
N LEU A 241 3.33 -15.96 -16.26
CA LEU A 241 2.57 -17.14 -16.67
C LEU A 241 2.31 -18.06 -15.46
N ASP A 242 3.34 -18.37 -14.68
CA ASP A 242 3.27 -19.36 -13.60
C ASP A 242 2.40 -18.85 -12.42
N TYR A 243 2.52 -17.57 -12.04
CA TYR A 243 1.88 -17.05 -10.84
C TYR A 243 0.57 -16.30 -11.10
N LEU A 244 0.45 -15.64 -12.26
CA LEU A 244 -0.74 -14.85 -12.59
C LEU A 244 -1.59 -15.49 -13.69
N SER A 245 -1.10 -16.55 -14.37
CA SER A 245 -1.70 -17.12 -15.58
C SER A 245 -1.84 -16.10 -16.72
N ILE A 246 -0.88 -15.19 -16.87
CA ILE A 246 -0.89 -14.14 -17.88
C ILE A 246 0.20 -14.41 -18.91
N ASN A 247 -0.19 -14.52 -20.18
CA ASN A 247 0.71 -14.44 -21.32
C ASN A 247 0.82 -12.97 -21.74
N LEU A 248 1.98 -12.36 -21.50
CA LEU A 248 2.21 -10.97 -21.87
C LEU A 248 2.31 -10.81 -23.38
N THR A 249 1.67 -9.76 -23.92
CA THR A 249 1.61 -9.48 -25.36
C THR A 249 2.61 -8.45 -25.82
N SER A 250 3.13 -7.64 -24.88
CA SER A 250 4.10 -6.57 -25.16
C SER A 250 5.03 -6.33 -23.97
N ASP A 251 6.15 -5.65 -24.20
CA ASP A 251 7.08 -5.25 -23.16
C ASP A 251 6.50 -4.14 -22.27
N THR A 252 5.56 -3.35 -22.79
CA THR A 252 4.84 -2.31 -22.02
C THR A 252 3.84 -2.90 -21.02
N GLU A 253 3.27 -4.07 -21.30
CA GLU A 253 2.52 -4.85 -20.32
C GLU A 253 3.42 -5.68 -19.39
N GLY A 254 4.67 -5.85 -19.78
CA GLY A 254 5.68 -6.65 -19.12
C GLY A 254 6.69 -5.82 -18.36
N ILE A 255 7.95 -6.07 -18.64
CA ILE A 255 9.11 -5.54 -17.92
C ILE A 255 9.22 -4.01 -17.94
N LEU A 256 8.60 -3.34 -18.93
CA LEU A 256 8.66 -1.87 -19.07
C LEU A 256 7.53 -1.13 -18.33
N GLN A 257 6.69 -1.82 -17.57
CA GLN A 257 5.54 -1.18 -16.92
C GLN A 257 5.89 -0.33 -15.70
N ASP A 258 7.03 -0.60 -15.04
CA ASP A 258 7.46 0.09 -13.82
C ASP A 258 8.68 0.97 -14.07
N ILE A 259 8.70 2.15 -13.49
CA ILE A 259 9.82 3.10 -13.59
C ILE A 259 11.00 2.73 -12.67
N HIS A 260 10.77 1.95 -11.62
CA HIS A 260 11.72 1.71 -10.54
C HIS A 260 13.12 1.29 -11.02
N TRP A 261 13.20 0.29 -11.88
CA TRP A 261 14.50 -0.20 -12.35
C TRP A 261 15.21 0.78 -13.29
N TYR A 262 14.46 1.61 -14.04
CA TYR A 262 15.04 2.67 -14.87
C TYR A 262 15.64 3.79 -14.04
N GLU A 263 15.05 4.08 -12.89
CA GLU A 263 15.54 5.05 -11.90
C GLU A 263 16.62 4.46 -10.97
N GLY A 264 16.99 3.18 -11.14
CA GLY A 264 17.92 2.49 -10.26
C GLY A 264 17.37 2.19 -8.87
N ILE A 265 16.06 2.15 -8.73
CA ILE A 265 15.35 1.91 -7.46
C ILE A 265 15.16 0.40 -7.28
N PHE A 266 16.23 -0.32 -6.93
CA PHE A 266 16.21 -1.74 -6.58
C PHE A 266 16.15 -1.91 -5.06
N GLY A 267 15.48 -2.99 -4.59
CA GLY A 267 15.22 -3.24 -3.17
C GLY A 267 13.99 -2.55 -2.63
N TYR A 268 13.28 -1.78 -3.47
CA TYR A 268 12.09 -1.02 -3.09
C TYR A 268 10.81 -1.85 -3.05
N PHE A 269 10.59 -2.72 -4.04
CA PHE A 269 9.33 -3.43 -4.24
C PHE A 269 8.81 -4.18 -3.00
N PRO A 270 9.64 -4.82 -2.17
CA PRO A 270 9.16 -5.48 -0.96
C PRO A 270 8.35 -4.58 -0.04
N THR A 271 8.69 -3.27 0.04
CA THR A 271 8.03 -2.32 0.95
C THR A 271 6.52 -2.22 0.73
N TYR A 272 6.05 -2.39 -0.49
CA TYR A 272 4.63 -2.37 -0.84
C TYR A 272 3.86 -3.53 -0.18
N ALA A 273 4.34 -4.76 -0.32
CA ALA A 273 3.67 -5.92 0.27
C ALA A 273 3.87 -5.98 1.79
N LEU A 274 5.06 -5.62 2.29
CA LEU A 274 5.32 -5.47 3.72
C LEU A 274 4.37 -4.45 4.33
N GLY A 275 4.16 -3.30 3.69
CA GLY A 275 3.20 -2.27 4.12
C GLY A 275 1.78 -2.82 4.24
N ALA A 276 1.31 -3.59 3.25
CA ALA A 276 -0.01 -4.23 3.28
C ALA A 276 -0.15 -5.26 4.42
N MET A 277 0.91 -6.05 4.68
CA MET A 277 0.94 -7.01 5.77
C MET A 277 0.93 -6.31 7.13
N ILE A 278 1.73 -5.25 7.32
CA ILE A 278 1.75 -4.41 8.53
C ILE A 278 0.37 -3.77 8.76
N ALA A 279 -0.23 -3.15 7.73
CA ALA A 279 -1.56 -2.54 7.83
C ALA A 279 -2.62 -3.54 8.30
N SER A 280 -2.59 -4.76 7.76
CA SER A 280 -3.51 -5.82 8.14
C SER A 280 -3.30 -6.29 9.58
N GLN A 281 -2.05 -6.46 10.02
CA GLN A 281 -1.74 -6.82 11.40
C GLN A 281 -2.20 -5.73 12.38
N ILE A 282 -2.00 -4.44 12.04
CA ILE A 282 -2.52 -3.31 12.82
C ILE A 282 -4.05 -3.38 12.90
N LYS A 283 -4.76 -3.59 11.77
CA LYS A 283 -6.22 -3.69 11.71
C LYS A 283 -6.77 -4.74 12.67
N TYR A 284 -6.22 -5.95 12.66
CA TYR A 284 -6.74 -7.06 13.49
C TYR A 284 -6.41 -6.90 14.97
N ASN A 285 -5.40 -6.10 15.31
CA ASN A 285 -4.97 -5.89 16.70
C ASN A 285 -5.35 -4.50 17.25
N CYS A 286 -5.97 -3.63 16.45
CA CYS A 286 -6.52 -2.37 16.91
C CYS A 286 -7.88 -2.62 17.62
N PRO A 287 -8.00 -2.37 18.93
CA PRO A 287 -9.23 -2.66 19.68
C PRO A 287 -10.41 -1.76 19.24
N LEU A 288 -10.12 -0.65 18.57
CA LEU A 288 -11.13 0.31 18.11
C LEU A 288 -11.63 0.02 16.69
N PHE A 289 -10.95 -0.87 15.95
CA PHE A 289 -11.33 -1.13 14.55
C PHE A 289 -12.68 -1.85 14.44
N GLY A 290 -13.00 -2.77 15.36
CA GLY A 290 -14.32 -3.40 15.42
C GLY A 290 -15.44 -2.40 15.68
N ILE A 291 -15.23 -1.47 16.62
CA ILE A 291 -16.20 -0.39 16.95
C ILE A 291 -16.41 0.51 15.73
N PHE A 292 -15.33 0.88 15.03
CA PHE A 292 -15.41 1.63 13.77
C PHE A 292 -16.24 0.90 12.71
N LEU A 293 -16.09 -0.43 12.57
CA LEU A 293 -16.88 -1.20 11.60
C LEU A 293 -18.35 -1.32 11.97
N GLU A 294 -18.69 -1.31 13.26
CA GLU A 294 -20.09 -1.31 13.70
C GLU A 294 -20.77 0.04 13.40
N ASN A 295 -20.10 1.14 13.68
CA ASN A 295 -20.63 2.49 13.47
C ASN A 295 -19.50 3.49 13.13
N PRO A 296 -19.26 3.82 11.85
CA PRO A 296 -18.23 4.77 11.43
C PRO A 296 -18.71 6.24 11.56
N ASP A 297 -19.19 6.63 12.73
CA ASP A 297 -19.48 8.03 13.04
C ASP A 297 -18.22 8.86 13.29
N ALA A 298 -18.39 10.15 13.47
CA ALA A 298 -17.27 11.08 13.64
C ALA A 298 -16.44 10.79 14.90
N GLU A 299 -17.06 10.30 15.97
CA GLU A 299 -16.39 9.98 17.24
C GLU A 299 -15.55 8.71 17.09
N ASN A 300 -16.14 7.62 16.57
CA ASN A 300 -15.44 6.35 16.38
C ASN A 300 -14.30 6.45 15.36
N ILE A 301 -14.50 7.23 14.28
CA ILE A 301 -13.43 7.56 13.32
C ILE A 301 -12.31 8.33 14.05
N SER A 302 -12.66 9.36 14.82
CA SER A 302 -11.70 10.16 15.56
C SER A 302 -10.88 9.31 16.54
N ASN A 303 -11.54 8.43 17.29
CA ASN A 303 -10.89 7.56 18.26
C ASN A 303 -9.93 6.57 17.58
N LEU A 304 -10.32 5.99 16.43
CA LEU A 304 -9.46 5.13 15.64
C LEU A 304 -8.18 5.86 15.19
N ILE A 305 -8.31 7.08 14.64
CA ILE A 305 -7.15 7.83 14.16
C ILE A 305 -6.27 8.30 15.32
N VAL A 306 -6.85 8.68 16.47
CA VAL A 306 -6.08 9.02 17.68
C VAL A 306 -5.31 7.80 18.19
N TRP A 307 -5.88 6.60 18.08
CA TRP A 307 -5.18 5.38 18.45
C TRP A 307 -3.98 5.10 17.51
N LEU A 308 -4.16 5.23 16.18
CA LEU A 308 -3.06 5.13 15.21
C LEU A 308 -1.97 6.16 15.51
N ASN A 309 -2.37 7.41 15.77
CA ASN A 309 -1.46 8.50 16.11
C ASN A 309 -0.62 8.14 17.35
N THR A 310 -1.25 7.70 18.44
CA THR A 310 -0.57 7.40 19.70
C THR A 310 0.37 6.20 19.60
N ASN A 311 -0.04 5.16 18.88
CA ASN A 311 0.70 3.89 18.85
C ASN A 311 1.71 3.79 17.71
N ILE A 312 1.55 4.59 16.63
CA ILE A 312 2.38 4.51 15.43
C ILE A 312 2.98 5.88 15.08
N HIS A 313 2.14 6.88 14.76
CA HIS A 313 2.63 8.13 14.15
C HIS A 313 3.59 8.89 15.06
N GLN A 314 3.25 9.05 16.34
CA GLN A 314 4.10 9.73 17.33
C GLN A 314 5.33 8.90 17.74
N LYS A 315 5.42 7.64 17.31
CA LYS A 315 6.61 6.81 17.55
C LYS A 315 7.68 7.05 16.49
N ALA A 316 7.30 7.38 15.28
CA ALA A 316 8.23 7.64 14.18
C ALA A 316 9.36 6.60 14.12
N SER A 317 10.63 7.01 14.23
CA SER A 317 11.80 6.10 14.26
C SER A 317 12.28 5.74 15.68
N LEU A 318 11.46 5.94 16.73
CA LEU A 318 11.84 5.56 18.10
C LEU A 318 11.95 4.05 18.30
N TYR A 319 11.21 3.28 17.54
CA TYR A 319 11.19 1.81 17.60
C TYR A 319 11.44 1.23 16.21
N SER A 320 11.95 0.02 16.14
CA SER A 320 11.94 -0.79 14.91
C SER A 320 10.50 -1.20 14.56
N SER A 321 10.29 -1.63 13.32
CA SER A 321 9.01 -2.15 12.87
C SER A 321 8.56 -3.35 13.70
N ASP A 322 9.49 -4.24 14.05
CA ASP A 322 9.24 -5.41 14.89
C ASP A 322 8.86 -5.02 16.32
N GLU A 323 9.57 -4.06 16.95
CA GLU A 323 9.24 -3.56 18.30
C GLU A 323 7.87 -2.86 18.33
N MET A 324 7.54 -2.10 17.28
CA MET A 324 6.22 -1.47 17.13
C MET A 324 5.12 -2.53 17.06
N LEU A 325 5.28 -3.53 16.19
CA LEU A 325 4.32 -4.61 16.02
C LEU A 325 4.21 -5.47 17.29
N GLN A 326 5.32 -5.79 17.94
CA GLN A 326 5.32 -6.49 19.22
C GLN A 326 4.51 -5.75 20.30
N THR A 327 4.58 -4.41 20.32
CA THR A 327 3.79 -3.58 21.24
C THR A 327 2.30 -3.61 20.90
N ILE A 328 1.94 -3.64 19.61
CA ILE A 328 0.56 -3.58 19.12
C ILE A 328 -0.13 -4.95 19.21
N SER A 329 0.56 -6.01 18.78
CA SER A 329 -0.02 -7.35 18.55
C SER A 329 0.55 -8.47 19.44
N GLY A 330 1.64 -8.19 20.17
CA GLY A 330 2.35 -9.22 20.94
C GLY A 330 3.29 -10.09 20.13
N GLU A 331 3.46 -9.82 18.83
CA GLU A 331 4.35 -10.58 17.94
C GLU A 331 4.96 -9.66 16.85
N VAL A 332 6.04 -10.10 16.23
CA VAL A 332 6.64 -9.47 15.05
C VAL A 332 5.73 -9.62 13.84
N LEU A 333 6.16 -9.13 12.65
CA LEU A 333 5.34 -9.21 11.44
C LEU A 333 4.91 -10.64 11.14
N ASN A 334 3.59 -10.86 11.08
CA ASN A 334 2.94 -12.12 10.78
C ASN A 334 1.99 -11.96 9.58
N SER A 335 2.40 -12.52 8.44
CA SER A 335 1.65 -12.42 7.18
C SER A 335 0.28 -13.10 7.19
N LYS A 336 -0.03 -13.91 8.21
CA LYS A 336 -1.34 -14.54 8.38
C LYS A 336 -2.48 -13.50 8.46
N TYR A 337 -2.28 -12.37 9.12
CA TYR A 337 -3.28 -11.30 9.18
C TYR A 337 -3.65 -10.76 7.80
N TYR A 338 -2.66 -10.66 6.90
CA TYR A 338 -2.92 -10.24 5.54
C TYR A 338 -3.69 -11.30 4.74
N LEU A 339 -3.31 -12.57 4.87
CA LEU A 339 -4.05 -13.67 4.25
C LEU A 339 -5.50 -13.71 4.73
N ASP A 340 -5.73 -13.63 6.05
CA ASP A 340 -7.07 -13.59 6.64
C ASP A 340 -7.88 -12.42 6.10
N HIS A 341 -7.27 -11.23 5.97
CA HIS A 341 -7.92 -10.06 5.38
C HIS A 341 -8.33 -10.28 3.91
N LEU A 342 -7.43 -10.83 3.09
CA LEU A 342 -7.75 -11.11 1.68
C LEU A 342 -8.87 -12.15 1.55
N VAL A 343 -8.84 -13.20 2.36
CA VAL A 343 -9.89 -14.22 2.38
C VAL A 343 -11.23 -13.63 2.83
N ASP A 344 -11.24 -12.81 3.88
CA ASP A 344 -12.46 -12.17 4.37
C ASP A 344 -13.09 -11.22 3.35
N ARG A 345 -12.27 -10.52 2.55
CA ARG A 345 -12.76 -9.55 1.56
C ARG A 345 -13.22 -10.19 0.26
N PHE A 346 -12.50 -11.19 -0.22
CA PHE A 346 -12.65 -11.67 -1.60
C PHE A 346 -13.22 -13.08 -1.72
N VAL A 347 -13.18 -13.89 -0.65
CA VAL A 347 -13.59 -15.29 -0.70
C VAL A 347 -14.89 -15.54 0.07
N LYS A 348 -15.10 -14.86 1.22
CA LYS A 348 -16.33 -14.92 2.02
C LYS A 348 -17.34 -13.86 1.60
#